data_af5cdf17df1761d0ad25965c19dc6d64
#
_entry.id   af5cdf17df1761d0ad25965c19dc6d64
#
_cell.length_a   1.000
_cell.length_b   1.000
_cell.length_c   1.000
_cell.angle_alpha   90.00
_cell.angle_beta   90.00
_cell.angle_gamma   90.00
#
_symmetry.space_group_name_H-M   'P 1'
#
loop_
_entity.id
_entity.type
_entity.pdbx_description
1 polymer ?
#
loop_
_entity_poly.entity_id
_entity_poly.type
_entity_poly.pdbx_seq_one_letter_code
_entity_poly.pdbx_strand_id
1 'polypeptide(L)'
;MPDQKIDNLLNLAMDATPQERRKSGNLNIGYDPATRLWDVIIKYSGPESGLAGNGIQVVPLLGGYAVVTLPESEIDEYSHRVQVEFMEKPKRLYFELFQAKGASCIRTVQTGRNGLTGKGILTGVVDSGVDYFHPDFRNADGSSRILRLWDQSIQGNPPQGYVTGTEYTKEQIDEALALGENQGRRLVPSVDYSGHGTSVLGIAAGNGRASDGVNQGVAYESDLIVVKMGIPRENSFPRTTELIQGIDYLVRQSLSLGRPMVINISFGNNYGSHKGDSLLETYIDMVSSIGRLAICTGTGNNGNQPLHEGGTLKQGQTRQIELSVSSREPTLNVQLWKSYEDEMSIYIENPSGNRIGPLDEKLGPQRYRLGNTELLIYYGKPGPYHLTQEIYIDFLPVETYVDSGDWKIILSGKKVRGGEYYLWLPGGNTLNRGTGFYEPRAYGTLTIPATARRIIAVGAYDSLVDSYADFSGRGSRMLPYLKPDLVAPGVNIVAPVPGGGYRTVTGTSFAAPFVSGAAALLMQWGIVNGNDPYLYGEKVKAYLRKGARPLPGYEEYPNEEVGWGEDVIIRLH
;
A
#
# COMPACT_ATOMS: atom_id res chain seq x y z
N MET A 1 -25.12 -12.84 13.76
CA MET A 1 -24.02 -13.73 14.21
C MET A 1 -22.80 -13.41 13.38
N PRO A 2 -21.57 -13.51 13.92
CA PRO A 2 -20.37 -13.26 13.12
C PRO A 2 -20.38 -14.15 11.85
N ASP A 3 -20.24 -13.51 10.70
CA ASP A 3 -20.28 -14.19 9.40
C ASP A 3 -18.85 -14.47 8.92
N GLN A 4 -18.62 -15.68 8.42
CA GLN A 4 -17.31 -16.08 7.89
C GLN A 4 -17.05 -15.59 6.46
N LYS A 5 -18.07 -15.05 5.77
CA LYS A 5 -17.90 -14.30 4.51
C LYS A 5 -17.45 -12.85 4.72
N ILE A 6 -17.39 -12.41 5.98
CA ILE A 6 -16.97 -11.07 6.36
C ILE A 6 -15.61 -11.17 7.06
N ASP A 7 -14.67 -10.29 6.75
CA ASP A 7 -13.37 -10.27 7.40
C ASP A 7 -13.49 -10.00 8.91
N ASN A 8 -12.49 -10.44 9.67
CA ASN A 8 -12.51 -10.37 11.13
C ASN A 8 -12.65 -8.92 11.64
N LEU A 9 -12.00 -7.97 10.99
CA LEU A 9 -12.05 -6.56 11.37
C LEU A 9 -13.41 -5.92 11.10
N LEU A 10 -14.10 -6.30 10.03
CA LEU A 10 -15.46 -5.82 9.78
C LEU A 10 -16.44 -6.45 10.77
N ASN A 11 -16.35 -7.75 11.05
CA ASN A 11 -17.14 -8.40 12.10
C ASN A 11 -16.96 -7.70 13.45
N LEU A 12 -15.70 -7.43 13.84
CA LEU A 12 -15.42 -6.73 15.10
C LEU A 12 -15.97 -5.31 15.09
N ALA A 13 -15.84 -4.57 13.98
CA ALA A 13 -16.35 -3.22 13.85
C ALA A 13 -17.89 -3.16 13.92
N MET A 14 -18.59 -4.18 13.41
CA MET A 14 -20.05 -4.30 13.51
C MET A 14 -20.52 -4.61 14.93
N ASP A 15 -19.77 -5.44 15.67
CA ASP A 15 -20.07 -5.81 17.04
C ASP A 15 -19.60 -4.79 18.09
N ALA A 16 -18.71 -3.88 17.69
CA ALA A 16 -18.21 -2.82 18.57
C ALA A 16 -19.24 -1.71 18.79
N THR A 17 -19.33 -1.22 20.01
CA THR A 17 -20.16 -0.06 20.31
C THR A 17 -19.64 1.19 19.57
N PRO A 18 -20.49 2.20 19.31
CA PRO A 18 -20.03 3.46 18.70
C PRO A 18 -18.90 4.14 19.49
N GLN A 19 -18.83 3.93 20.80
CA GLN A 19 -17.77 4.48 21.65
C GLN A 19 -16.45 3.73 21.43
N GLU A 20 -16.47 2.40 21.41
CA GLU A 20 -15.30 1.57 21.11
C GLU A 20 -14.74 1.88 19.72
N ARG A 21 -15.61 1.95 18.70
CA ARG A 21 -15.22 2.34 17.35
C ARG A 21 -14.53 3.71 17.28
N ARG A 22 -15.02 4.72 18.03
CA ARG A 22 -14.40 6.05 18.05
C ARG A 22 -13.03 6.08 18.76
N LYS A 23 -12.83 5.23 19.75
CA LYS A 23 -11.56 5.11 20.47
C LYS A 23 -10.52 4.31 19.68
N SER A 24 -10.96 3.39 18.84
CA SER A 24 -10.08 2.57 17.98
C SER A 24 -9.50 3.38 16.84
N GLY A 25 -8.20 3.23 16.59
CA GLY A 25 -7.53 3.84 15.43
C GLY A 25 -7.88 3.19 14.09
N ASN A 26 -8.58 2.05 14.09
CA ASN A 26 -8.82 1.24 12.89
C ASN A 26 -10.29 0.90 12.65
N LEU A 27 -11.11 0.66 13.67
CA LEU A 27 -12.45 0.09 13.51
C LEU A 27 -13.43 1.01 12.74
N ASN A 28 -13.23 2.33 12.78
CA ASN A 28 -14.06 3.27 12.02
C ASN A 28 -13.65 3.47 10.56
N ILE A 29 -12.54 2.89 10.11
CA ILE A 29 -12.10 3.04 8.71
C ILE A 29 -13.13 2.39 7.79
N GLY A 30 -13.66 3.17 6.85
CA GLY A 30 -14.74 2.76 5.95
C GLY A 30 -16.13 3.16 6.39
N TYR A 31 -16.34 3.56 7.65
CA TYR A 31 -17.63 3.98 8.19
C TYR A 31 -17.83 5.50 8.11
N ASP A 32 -19.00 5.91 7.67
CA ASP A 32 -19.45 7.29 7.74
C ASP A 32 -20.52 7.45 8.84
N PRO A 33 -20.19 8.11 9.96
CA PRO A 33 -21.14 8.28 11.06
C PRO A 33 -22.32 9.20 10.73
N ALA A 34 -22.17 10.11 9.75
CA ALA A 34 -23.24 11.05 9.37
C ALA A 34 -24.33 10.35 8.55
N THR A 35 -23.96 9.49 7.62
CA THR A 35 -24.87 8.75 6.75
C THR A 35 -25.13 7.33 7.24
N ARG A 36 -24.34 6.82 8.18
CA ARG A 36 -24.34 5.43 8.68
C ARG A 36 -24.07 4.40 7.57
N LEU A 37 -23.27 4.79 6.59
CA LEU A 37 -22.87 3.94 5.47
C LEU A 37 -21.47 3.37 5.72
N TRP A 38 -21.27 2.16 5.23
CA TRP A 38 -19.97 1.51 5.14
C TRP A 38 -19.51 1.44 3.68
N ASP A 39 -18.23 1.72 3.46
CA ASP A 39 -17.54 1.34 2.23
C ASP A 39 -16.82 0.02 2.51
N VAL A 40 -16.98 -0.96 1.64
CA VAL A 40 -16.34 -2.29 1.75
C VAL A 40 -15.82 -2.73 0.39
N ILE A 41 -14.81 -3.59 0.40
CA ILE A 41 -14.32 -4.27 -0.80
C ILE A 41 -14.92 -5.67 -0.81
N ILE A 42 -15.48 -6.09 -1.93
CA ILE A 42 -16.02 -7.45 -2.08
C ILE A 42 -15.34 -8.21 -3.22
N LYS A 43 -15.20 -9.50 -3.03
CA LYS A 43 -15.02 -10.49 -4.09
C LYS A 43 -16.37 -11.12 -4.37
N TYR A 44 -16.75 -11.21 -5.67
CA TYR A 44 -18.04 -11.77 -6.05
C TYR A 44 -17.93 -12.63 -7.32
N SER A 45 -18.95 -13.46 -7.54
CA SER A 45 -19.14 -14.25 -8.77
C SER A 45 -20.54 -14.08 -9.33
N GLY A 46 -20.68 -14.25 -10.64
CA GLY A 46 -21.95 -14.11 -11.33
C GLY A 46 -22.23 -12.68 -11.79
N PRO A 47 -23.47 -12.36 -12.20
CA PRO A 47 -23.81 -11.09 -12.81
C PRO A 47 -23.86 -9.94 -11.78
N GLU A 48 -23.35 -8.77 -12.17
CA GLU A 48 -23.34 -7.54 -11.36
C GLU A 48 -24.74 -7.09 -10.92
N SER A 49 -25.76 -7.40 -11.73
CA SER A 49 -27.15 -7.05 -11.39
C SER A 49 -27.64 -7.63 -10.06
N GLY A 50 -27.06 -8.73 -9.60
CA GLY A 50 -27.35 -9.32 -8.29
C GLY A 50 -26.72 -8.59 -7.10
N LEU A 51 -25.86 -7.61 -7.35
CA LEU A 51 -25.24 -6.79 -6.32
C LEU A 51 -26.05 -5.54 -5.99
N ALA A 52 -26.93 -5.11 -6.87
CA ALA A 52 -27.75 -3.90 -6.69
C ALA A 52 -28.77 -4.04 -5.55
N GLY A 53 -29.14 -2.92 -4.94
CA GLY A 53 -30.18 -2.86 -3.89
C GLY A 53 -30.53 -1.42 -3.53
N ASN A 54 -31.65 -1.22 -2.81
CA ASN A 54 -32.05 0.10 -2.34
C ASN A 54 -31.04 0.65 -1.34
N GLY A 55 -30.53 1.86 -1.59
CA GLY A 55 -29.52 2.49 -0.74
C GLY A 55 -28.14 1.85 -0.83
N ILE A 56 -27.93 0.93 -1.76
CA ILE A 56 -26.63 0.28 -1.99
C ILE A 56 -26.01 0.83 -3.26
N GLN A 57 -24.81 1.38 -3.15
CA GLN A 57 -24.03 1.84 -4.28
C GLN A 57 -22.91 0.84 -4.57
N VAL A 58 -22.77 0.43 -5.82
CA VAL A 58 -21.79 -0.56 -6.25
C VAL A 58 -20.91 0.06 -7.33
N VAL A 59 -19.60 0.00 -7.14
CA VAL A 59 -18.58 0.31 -8.15
C VAL A 59 -17.92 -1.00 -8.54
N PRO A 60 -18.34 -1.62 -9.66
CA PRO A 60 -17.75 -2.87 -10.12
C PRO A 60 -16.35 -2.64 -10.69
N LEU A 61 -15.41 -3.48 -10.24
CA LEU A 61 -14.03 -3.52 -10.67
C LEU A 61 -13.79 -4.75 -11.56
N LEU A 62 -12.65 -4.79 -12.22
CA LEU A 62 -12.27 -5.94 -13.04
C LEU A 62 -12.18 -7.23 -12.22
N GLY A 63 -12.42 -8.38 -12.86
CA GLY A 63 -12.15 -9.70 -12.29
C GLY A 63 -13.07 -10.15 -11.15
N GLY A 64 -14.29 -9.59 -11.03
CA GLY A 64 -15.25 -9.98 -9.98
C GLY A 64 -14.91 -9.38 -8.61
N TYR A 65 -14.39 -8.16 -8.60
CA TYR A 65 -14.25 -7.33 -7.41
C TYR A 65 -15.18 -6.12 -7.50
N ALA A 66 -15.58 -5.58 -6.38
CA ALA A 66 -16.32 -4.31 -6.33
C ALA A 66 -16.02 -3.55 -5.04
N VAL A 67 -16.16 -2.23 -5.09
CA VAL A 67 -16.33 -1.40 -3.91
C VAL A 67 -17.81 -1.15 -3.74
N VAL A 68 -18.32 -1.45 -2.54
CA VAL A 68 -19.73 -1.33 -2.21
C VAL A 68 -19.90 -0.37 -1.04
N THR A 69 -20.80 0.60 -1.22
CA THR A 69 -21.24 1.50 -0.15
C THR A 69 -22.66 1.13 0.23
N LEU A 70 -22.88 0.75 1.49
CA LEU A 70 -24.18 0.25 1.95
C LEU A 70 -24.47 0.64 3.40
N PRO A 71 -25.77 0.69 3.81
CA PRO A 71 -26.13 0.92 5.20
C PRO A 71 -25.56 -0.15 6.15
N GLU A 72 -25.17 0.28 7.36
CA GLU A 72 -24.69 -0.63 8.41
C GLU A 72 -25.65 -1.79 8.67
N SER A 73 -26.96 -1.55 8.60
CA SER A 73 -28.02 -2.55 8.80
C SER A 73 -28.09 -3.61 7.69
N GLU A 74 -27.54 -3.33 6.52
CA GLU A 74 -27.63 -4.22 5.35
C GLU A 74 -26.42 -5.16 5.21
N ILE A 75 -25.33 -4.94 5.98
CA ILE A 75 -24.09 -5.70 5.82
C ILE A 75 -24.31 -7.20 6.00
N ASP A 76 -25.03 -7.61 7.04
CA ASP A 76 -25.28 -9.02 7.33
C ASP A 76 -26.11 -9.70 6.20
N GLU A 77 -27.21 -9.06 5.76
CA GLU A 77 -28.02 -9.60 4.66
C GLU A 77 -27.24 -9.60 3.34
N TYR A 78 -26.47 -8.54 3.08
CA TYR A 78 -25.70 -8.41 1.86
C TYR A 78 -24.61 -9.48 1.74
N SER A 79 -23.93 -9.81 2.82
CA SER A 79 -22.91 -10.86 2.85
C SER A 79 -23.48 -12.24 2.51
N HIS A 80 -24.74 -12.50 2.85
CA HIS A 80 -25.43 -13.78 2.57
C HIS A 80 -25.90 -13.92 1.12
N ARG A 81 -25.80 -12.88 0.28
CA ARG A 81 -26.09 -13.00 -1.16
C ARG A 81 -25.23 -14.07 -1.80
N VAL A 82 -25.82 -14.86 -2.69
CA VAL A 82 -25.14 -15.99 -3.36
C VAL A 82 -23.92 -15.51 -4.15
N GLN A 83 -24.00 -14.32 -4.73
CA GLN A 83 -22.91 -13.73 -5.52
C GLN A 83 -21.72 -13.26 -4.68
N VAL A 84 -21.92 -12.89 -3.42
CA VAL A 84 -20.86 -12.42 -2.55
C VAL A 84 -20.04 -13.59 -2.04
N GLU A 85 -18.77 -13.65 -2.39
CA GLU A 85 -17.81 -14.66 -1.92
C GLU A 85 -17.16 -14.25 -0.62
N PHE A 86 -16.69 -13.00 -0.55
CA PHE A 86 -16.02 -12.46 0.63
C PHE A 86 -16.15 -10.95 0.67
N MET A 87 -16.19 -10.38 1.87
CA MET A 87 -16.29 -8.94 2.14
C MET A 87 -15.18 -8.50 3.09
N GLU A 88 -14.40 -7.52 2.70
CA GLU A 88 -13.27 -6.99 3.45
C GLU A 88 -13.49 -5.51 3.81
N LYS A 89 -13.20 -5.17 5.08
CA LYS A 89 -13.19 -3.81 5.57
C LYS A 89 -12.01 -3.03 4.95
N PRO A 90 -12.19 -1.76 4.52
CA PRO A 90 -11.07 -0.95 4.06
C PRO A 90 -10.03 -0.75 5.16
N LYS A 91 -8.79 -0.64 4.73
CA LYS A 91 -7.63 -0.38 5.59
C LYS A 91 -7.05 0.99 5.26
N ARG A 92 -6.56 1.70 6.27
CA ARG A 92 -5.87 2.97 6.10
C ARG A 92 -4.53 2.74 5.43
N LEU A 93 -4.16 3.67 4.54
CA LEU A 93 -2.88 3.70 3.85
C LEU A 93 -2.03 4.85 4.38
N TYR A 94 -0.72 4.66 4.37
CA TYR A 94 0.26 5.64 4.82
C TYR A 94 1.27 5.92 3.72
N PHE A 95 1.75 7.18 3.67
CA PHE A 95 2.90 7.52 2.86
C PHE A 95 4.16 6.84 3.40
N GLU A 96 4.95 6.27 2.52
CA GLU A 96 6.24 5.70 2.87
C GLU A 96 7.34 6.79 2.79
N LEU A 97 7.22 7.81 3.68
CA LEU A 97 8.13 8.95 3.76
C LEU A 97 9.14 8.78 4.89
N PHE A 98 10.40 9.05 4.57
CA PHE A 98 11.44 9.30 5.55
C PHE A 98 11.98 10.73 5.35
N GLN A 99 12.11 11.54 6.40
CA GLN A 99 12.68 12.88 6.30
C GLN A 99 14.21 12.79 6.34
N ALA A 100 14.87 13.15 5.24
CA ALA A 100 16.33 13.21 5.16
C ALA A 100 16.82 14.60 4.74
N LYS A 101 18.01 14.96 5.22
CA LYS A 101 18.75 16.15 4.81
C LYS A 101 19.97 15.71 4.01
N GLY A 102 20.09 16.15 2.76
CA GLY A 102 21.28 15.89 1.93
C GLY A 102 20.99 15.90 0.43
N ALA A 103 21.97 16.12 -0.41
CA ALA A 103 21.87 16.22 -1.86
C ALA A 103 22.57 15.08 -2.56
N SER A 104 21.98 14.51 -3.62
CA SER A 104 22.68 13.59 -4.51
C SER A 104 22.27 13.71 -5.97
N CYS A 105 23.22 13.44 -6.89
CA CYS A 105 23.09 13.56 -8.32
C CYS A 105 22.98 12.18 -8.97
N ILE A 106 22.02 12.00 -9.89
CA ILE A 106 21.93 10.81 -10.73
C ILE A 106 22.18 11.22 -12.17
N ARG A 107 23.36 10.89 -12.69
CA ARG A 107 23.73 11.06 -14.09
C ARG A 107 24.34 9.76 -14.59
N THR A 108 23.63 8.75 -15.06
CA THR A 108 24.39 7.71 -15.80
C THR A 108 23.60 6.86 -16.81
N VAL A 109 22.28 6.99 -16.93
CA VAL A 109 21.51 5.95 -17.65
C VAL A 109 20.89 6.36 -18.98
N GLN A 110 20.91 7.65 -19.32
CA GLN A 110 20.18 8.16 -20.50
C GLN A 110 21.02 8.32 -21.80
N THR A 111 22.30 8.04 -21.75
CA THR A 111 23.22 8.19 -22.90
C THR A 111 23.51 6.88 -23.65
N GLY A 112 22.70 5.82 -23.47
CA GLY A 112 22.87 4.54 -24.14
C GLY A 112 22.45 4.57 -25.62
N ARG A 113 23.09 3.75 -26.46
CA ARG A 113 22.90 3.61 -27.92
C ARG A 113 21.45 3.34 -28.39
N ASN A 114 20.49 3.11 -27.52
CA ASN A 114 19.13 2.67 -27.88
C ASN A 114 18.07 3.78 -27.83
N GLY A 115 18.38 5.00 -27.34
CA GLY A 115 17.45 6.15 -27.31
C GLY A 115 16.13 5.85 -26.59
N LEU A 116 16.15 5.02 -25.53
CA LEU A 116 14.95 4.68 -24.77
C LEU A 116 14.60 5.81 -23.80
N THR A 117 13.37 6.30 -23.90
CA THR A 117 12.88 7.49 -23.19
C THR A 117 11.53 7.28 -22.52
N GLY A 118 10.93 6.10 -22.70
CA GLY A 118 9.55 5.79 -22.31
C GLY A 118 8.50 6.17 -23.35
N LYS A 119 8.91 6.65 -24.52
CA LYS A 119 7.99 7.07 -25.60
C LYS A 119 7.06 5.94 -26.02
N GLY A 120 5.76 6.24 -26.11
CA GLY A 120 4.71 5.26 -26.45
C GLY A 120 4.18 4.48 -25.25
N ILE A 121 4.80 4.61 -24.07
CA ILE A 121 4.36 3.99 -22.81
C ILE A 121 3.53 4.99 -22.01
N LEU A 122 2.57 4.49 -21.23
CA LEU A 122 1.84 5.24 -20.21
C LEU A 122 2.51 5.01 -18.85
N THR A 123 2.79 6.09 -18.13
CA THR A 123 3.17 6.02 -16.72
C THR A 123 1.98 6.44 -15.88
N GLY A 124 1.41 5.49 -15.14
CA GLY A 124 0.30 5.68 -14.20
C GLY A 124 0.81 5.81 -12.77
N VAL A 125 0.29 6.77 -12.01
CA VAL A 125 0.59 6.93 -10.58
C VAL A 125 -0.70 7.04 -9.78
N VAL A 126 -0.81 6.27 -8.70
CA VAL A 126 -1.87 6.42 -7.70
C VAL A 126 -1.20 6.94 -6.43
N ASP A 127 -1.39 8.24 -6.13
CA ASP A 127 -0.67 8.93 -5.06
C ASP A 127 -1.44 10.13 -4.48
N SER A 128 -0.76 11.07 -3.83
CA SER A 128 -1.32 12.29 -3.25
C SER A 128 -1.76 13.36 -4.27
N GLY A 129 -1.51 13.10 -5.56
CA GLY A 129 -1.78 14.03 -6.65
C GLY A 129 -0.51 14.44 -7.39
N VAL A 130 -0.60 15.55 -8.13
CA VAL A 130 0.51 16.14 -8.88
C VAL A 130 0.34 17.64 -8.96
N ASP A 131 1.45 18.36 -8.89
CA ASP A 131 1.47 19.75 -9.34
C ASP A 131 1.58 19.79 -10.88
N TYR A 132 0.43 19.82 -11.56
CA TYR A 132 0.40 19.84 -13.02
C TYR A 132 0.94 21.14 -13.64
N PHE A 133 1.15 22.19 -12.81
CA PHE A 133 1.85 23.41 -13.22
C PHE A 133 3.37 23.25 -13.25
N HIS A 134 3.92 22.21 -12.65
CA HIS A 134 5.37 21.99 -12.66
C HIS A 134 5.89 21.79 -14.08
N PRO A 135 6.97 22.49 -14.52
CA PRO A 135 7.47 22.40 -15.88
C PRO A 135 7.85 20.99 -16.34
N ASP A 136 8.24 20.11 -15.43
CA ASP A 136 8.65 18.73 -15.74
C ASP A 136 7.50 17.84 -16.27
N PHE A 137 6.25 18.29 -16.11
CA PHE A 137 5.08 17.57 -16.63
C PHE A 137 4.47 18.22 -17.86
N ARG A 138 5.19 19.15 -18.50
CA ARG A 138 4.76 19.85 -19.72
C ARG A 138 5.64 19.51 -20.91
N ASN A 139 5.05 19.53 -22.08
CA ASN A 139 5.75 19.46 -23.37
C ASN A 139 6.52 20.75 -23.67
N ALA A 140 7.34 20.75 -24.72
CA ALA A 140 8.10 21.90 -25.15
C ALA A 140 7.22 23.10 -25.59
N ASP A 141 6.04 22.81 -26.12
CA ASP A 141 5.02 23.81 -26.51
C ASP A 141 4.21 24.35 -25.32
N GLY A 142 4.50 23.89 -24.10
CA GLY A 142 3.80 24.28 -22.88
C GLY A 142 2.56 23.47 -22.54
N SER A 143 2.10 22.58 -23.43
CA SER A 143 0.97 21.69 -23.18
C SER A 143 1.30 20.62 -22.14
N SER A 144 0.28 20.03 -21.51
CA SER A 144 0.45 18.98 -20.51
C SER A 144 0.88 17.64 -21.13
N ARG A 145 1.73 16.90 -20.43
CA ARG A 145 2.00 15.47 -20.67
C ARG A 145 0.99 14.57 -19.95
N ILE A 146 0.18 15.16 -19.03
CA ILE A 146 -0.85 14.43 -18.28
C ILE A 146 -2.09 14.31 -19.17
N LEU A 147 -2.41 13.08 -19.58
CA LEU A 147 -3.57 12.78 -20.42
C LEU A 147 -4.88 12.80 -19.62
N ARG A 148 -4.82 12.35 -18.38
CA ARG A 148 -5.95 12.29 -17.45
C ARG A 148 -5.46 12.51 -16.02
N LEU A 149 -6.25 13.23 -15.24
CA LEU A 149 -6.05 13.44 -13.81
C LEU A 149 -7.39 13.17 -13.11
N TRP A 150 -7.47 12.06 -12.37
CA TRP A 150 -8.62 11.77 -11.52
C TRP A 150 -8.32 12.16 -10.07
N ASP A 151 -8.96 13.22 -9.60
CA ASP A 151 -8.90 13.63 -8.19
C ASP A 151 -10.10 13.05 -7.45
N GLN A 152 -9.88 12.00 -6.65
CA GLN A 152 -10.92 11.34 -5.87
C GLN A 152 -11.40 12.20 -4.69
N SER A 153 -10.67 13.24 -4.31
CA SER A 153 -11.00 14.12 -3.17
C SER A 153 -11.92 15.29 -3.52
N ILE A 154 -12.18 15.54 -4.81
CA ILE A 154 -13.00 16.66 -5.29
C ILE A 154 -14.33 16.12 -5.83
N GLN A 155 -15.42 16.41 -5.15
CA GLN A 155 -16.75 16.04 -5.65
C GLN A 155 -17.08 16.76 -6.96
N GLY A 156 -17.54 16.04 -7.98
CA GLY A 156 -17.88 16.62 -9.28
C GLY A 156 -18.20 15.55 -10.32
N ASN A 157 -17.47 15.53 -11.42
CA ASN A 157 -17.67 14.62 -12.55
C ASN A 157 -16.70 13.43 -12.49
N PRO A 158 -17.07 12.31 -11.85
CA PRO A 158 -16.20 11.14 -11.78
C PRO A 158 -16.00 10.49 -13.16
N PRO A 159 -14.94 9.70 -13.35
CA PRO A 159 -14.78 8.89 -14.55
C PRO A 159 -15.94 7.91 -14.72
N GLN A 160 -16.19 7.51 -15.96
CA GLN A 160 -17.25 6.55 -16.26
C GLN A 160 -17.06 5.22 -15.49
N GLY A 161 -18.09 4.79 -14.77
CA GLY A 161 -18.09 3.56 -13.97
C GLY A 161 -17.70 3.80 -12.50
N TYR A 162 -17.31 5.02 -12.13
CA TYR A 162 -17.01 5.41 -10.74
C TYR A 162 -18.03 6.44 -10.25
N VAL A 163 -18.07 6.67 -8.95
CA VAL A 163 -19.12 7.48 -8.30
C VAL A 163 -18.56 8.65 -7.48
N THR A 164 -17.24 8.69 -7.31
CA THR A 164 -16.55 9.72 -6.50
C THR A 164 -15.45 10.42 -7.30
N GLY A 165 -15.16 11.63 -6.90
CA GLY A 165 -14.07 12.39 -7.48
C GLY A 165 -14.47 13.21 -8.70
N THR A 166 -13.45 13.78 -9.34
CA THR A 166 -13.56 14.50 -10.61
C THR A 166 -12.41 14.10 -11.52
N GLU A 167 -12.72 13.74 -12.77
CA GLU A 167 -11.73 13.51 -13.82
C GLU A 167 -11.51 14.80 -14.61
N TYR A 168 -10.25 15.14 -14.85
CA TYR A 168 -9.83 16.22 -15.72
C TYR A 168 -9.09 15.66 -16.92
N THR A 169 -9.50 16.07 -18.13
CA THR A 169 -8.89 15.66 -19.39
C THR A 169 -7.66 16.53 -19.69
N LYS A 170 -6.83 16.06 -20.63
CA LYS A 170 -5.67 16.83 -21.10
C LYS A 170 -6.07 18.23 -21.57
N GLU A 171 -7.18 18.35 -22.30
CA GLU A 171 -7.68 19.60 -22.85
C GLU A 171 -8.04 20.60 -21.73
N GLN A 172 -8.66 20.15 -20.65
CA GLN A 172 -8.97 20.98 -19.48
C GLN A 172 -7.70 21.40 -18.73
N ILE A 173 -6.72 20.50 -18.64
CA ILE A 173 -5.42 20.81 -18.03
C ILE A 173 -4.67 21.83 -18.89
N ASP A 174 -4.67 21.68 -20.23
CA ASP A 174 -4.03 22.61 -21.15
C ASP A 174 -4.68 24.00 -21.09
N GLU A 175 -6.01 24.07 -21.00
CA GLU A 175 -6.73 25.34 -20.80
C GLU A 175 -6.34 25.98 -19.45
N ALA A 176 -6.28 25.18 -18.38
CA ALA A 176 -5.84 25.69 -17.07
C ALA A 176 -4.42 26.21 -17.10
N LEU A 177 -3.50 25.53 -17.80
CA LEU A 177 -2.11 25.97 -17.99
C LEU A 177 -2.03 27.29 -18.76
N ALA A 178 -2.84 27.46 -19.81
CA ALA A 178 -2.89 28.68 -20.61
C ALA A 178 -3.40 29.89 -19.84
N LEU A 179 -4.33 29.69 -18.88
CA LEU A 179 -4.88 30.72 -18.00
C LEU A 179 -3.89 31.19 -16.91
N GLY A 180 -2.79 30.44 -16.70
CA GLY A 180 -1.86 30.66 -15.59
C GLY A 180 -2.40 30.15 -14.25
N GLU A 181 -1.52 30.02 -13.26
CA GLU A 181 -1.79 29.26 -12.04
C GLU A 181 -3.03 29.74 -11.28
N ASN A 182 -3.16 31.05 -11.04
CA ASN A 182 -4.27 31.61 -10.25
C ASN A 182 -5.65 31.35 -10.85
N GLN A 183 -5.79 31.45 -12.18
CA GLN A 183 -7.06 31.21 -12.87
C GLN A 183 -7.22 29.73 -13.22
N GLY A 184 -6.17 29.07 -13.64
CA GLY A 184 -6.17 27.66 -13.98
C GLY A 184 -6.56 26.76 -12.81
N ARG A 185 -6.12 27.09 -11.58
CA ARG A 185 -6.55 26.38 -10.36
C ARG A 185 -8.05 26.52 -10.03
N ARG A 186 -8.77 27.45 -10.66
CA ARG A 186 -10.24 27.50 -10.57
C ARG A 186 -10.91 26.54 -11.53
N LEU A 187 -10.28 26.25 -12.66
CA LEU A 187 -10.76 25.29 -13.65
C LEU A 187 -10.38 23.85 -13.26
N VAL A 188 -9.12 23.63 -12.86
CA VAL A 188 -8.60 22.34 -12.39
C VAL A 188 -8.04 22.53 -10.96
N PRO A 189 -8.90 22.44 -9.92
CA PRO A 189 -8.53 22.75 -8.53
C PRO A 189 -7.75 21.64 -7.83
N SER A 190 -7.34 20.60 -8.54
CA SER A 190 -6.52 19.52 -7.98
C SER A 190 -5.13 20.03 -7.57
N VAL A 191 -4.77 19.78 -6.32
CA VAL A 191 -3.49 20.22 -5.71
C VAL A 191 -2.86 19.06 -4.95
N ASP A 192 -1.56 18.87 -5.16
CA ASP A 192 -0.76 17.96 -4.33
C ASP A 192 -0.23 18.70 -3.10
N TYR A 193 -0.97 18.64 -1.99
CA TYR A 193 -0.58 19.32 -0.74
C TYR A 193 0.65 18.72 -0.07
N SER A 194 0.87 17.44 -0.20
CA SER A 194 2.03 16.76 0.41
C SER A 194 3.30 16.89 -0.45
N GLY A 195 3.12 17.02 -1.75
CA GLY A 195 4.19 17.00 -2.73
C GLY A 195 4.77 15.61 -2.99
N HIS A 196 4.19 14.56 -2.36
CA HIS A 196 4.70 13.20 -2.48
C HIS A 196 4.49 12.66 -3.90
N GLY A 197 3.26 12.72 -4.43
CA GLY A 197 2.95 12.24 -5.77
C GLY A 197 3.68 13.03 -6.88
N THR A 198 3.86 14.34 -6.68
CA THR A 198 4.68 15.18 -7.59
C THR A 198 6.12 14.65 -7.65
N SER A 199 6.72 14.36 -6.49
CA SER A 199 8.09 13.82 -6.42
C SER A 199 8.18 12.42 -7.04
N VAL A 200 7.24 11.51 -6.70
CA VAL A 200 7.17 10.14 -7.22
C VAL A 200 7.03 10.13 -8.75
N LEU A 201 6.06 10.90 -9.29
CA LEU A 201 5.86 11.01 -10.73
C LEU A 201 7.07 11.61 -11.44
N GLY A 202 7.72 12.60 -10.80
CA GLY A 202 8.92 13.24 -11.34
C GLY A 202 10.10 12.29 -11.47
N ILE A 203 10.36 11.45 -10.47
CA ILE A 203 11.41 10.43 -10.52
C ILE A 203 11.09 9.40 -11.62
N ALA A 204 9.85 8.94 -11.73
CA ALA A 204 9.46 7.98 -12.76
C ALA A 204 9.56 8.55 -14.17
N ALA A 205 9.07 9.79 -14.38
CA ALA A 205 8.77 10.28 -15.73
C ALA A 205 8.86 11.81 -15.93
N GLY A 206 9.37 12.59 -14.98
CA GLY A 206 9.61 14.02 -15.15
C GLY A 206 10.62 14.27 -16.27
N ASN A 207 10.39 15.29 -17.11
CA ASN A 207 11.32 15.57 -18.20
C ASN A 207 12.47 16.54 -17.84
N GLY A 208 12.53 16.97 -16.59
CA GLY A 208 13.62 17.81 -16.07
C GLY A 208 13.65 19.25 -16.57
N ARG A 209 12.58 19.74 -17.19
CA ARG A 209 12.55 21.09 -17.80
C ARG A 209 12.79 22.23 -16.80
N ALA A 210 12.37 22.05 -15.55
CA ALA A 210 12.61 23.03 -14.50
C ALA A 210 14.10 23.12 -14.10
N SER A 211 14.93 22.20 -14.58
CA SER A 211 16.38 22.12 -14.28
C SER A 211 17.25 21.98 -15.54
N ASP A 212 16.76 22.41 -16.68
CA ASP A 212 17.46 22.29 -17.97
C ASP A 212 17.95 20.85 -18.26
N GLY A 213 17.14 19.84 -17.87
CA GLY A 213 17.42 18.42 -18.06
C GLY A 213 18.36 17.81 -17.01
N VAL A 214 18.76 18.53 -15.98
CA VAL A 214 19.67 18.00 -14.93
C VAL A 214 18.98 16.96 -14.05
N ASN A 215 17.74 17.23 -13.62
CA ASN A 215 16.95 16.35 -12.76
C ASN A 215 15.84 15.66 -13.56
N GLN A 216 16.23 14.94 -14.59
CA GLN A 216 15.32 14.22 -15.46
C GLN A 216 14.96 12.87 -14.86
N GLY A 217 13.69 12.51 -14.91
CA GLY A 217 13.20 11.18 -14.52
C GLY A 217 13.58 10.11 -15.54
N VAL A 218 13.28 8.85 -15.22
CA VAL A 218 13.74 7.71 -16.01
C VAL A 218 13.01 7.61 -17.35
N ALA A 219 11.67 7.65 -17.36
CA ALA A 219 10.85 7.52 -18.58
C ALA A 219 10.30 8.88 -19.03
N TYR A 220 11.19 9.83 -19.26
CA TYR A 220 10.90 11.25 -19.42
C TYR A 220 10.08 11.65 -20.66
N GLU A 221 9.87 10.75 -21.63
CA GLU A 221 8.96 10.96 -22.77
C GLU A 221 7.69 10.12 -22.71
N SER A 222 7.42 9.42 -21.60
CA SER A 222 6.14 8.75 -21.41
C SER A 222 5.00 9.74 -21.21
N ASP A 223 3.79 9.37 -21.64
CA ASP A 223 2.58 10.11 -21.29
C ASP A 223 2.09 9.69 -19.90
N LEU A 224 1.42 10.60 -19.20
CA LEU A 224 1.13 10.48 -17.78
C LEU A 224 -0.37 10.34 -17.53
N ILE A 225 -0.74 9.46 -16.61
CA ILE A 225 -2.10 9.37 -16.07
C ILE A 225 -1.99 9.35 -14.54
N VAL A 226 -2.69 10.26 -13.87
CA VAL A 226 -2.55 10.45 -12.43
C VAL A 226 -3.88 10.22 -11.73
N VAL A 227 -3.86 9.44 -10.66
CA VAL A 227 -4.94 9.33 -9.70
C VAL A 227 -4.48 9.91 -8.39
N LYS A 228 -5.16 10.97 -7.95
CA LYS A 228 -5.00 11.51 -6.62
C LYS A 228 -6.00 10.82 -5.70
N MET A 229 -5.47 10.07 -4.75
CA MET A 229 -6.28 9.36 -3.75
C MET A 229 -6.92 10.31 -2.74
N GLY A 230 -8.12 9.99 -2.33
CA GLY A 230 -8.85 10.69 -1.28
C GLY A 230 -10.33 10.42 -1.34
N ILE A 231 -11.05 10.96 -0.38
CA ILE A 231 -12.50 11.03 -0.38
C ILE A 231 -12.90 12.50 -0.18
N PRO A 232 -14.02 12.97 -0.73
CA PRO A 232 -14.46 14.36 -0.61
C PRO A 232 -15.03 14.66 0.79
N ARG A 233 -14.18 14.55 1.82
CA ARG A 233 -14.50 14.81 3.24
C ARG A 233 -13.30 15.43 3.94
N GLU A 234 -13.55 16.29 4.91
CA GLU A 234 -12.51 16.84 5.78
C GLU A 234 -11.83 15.73 6.59
N ASN A 235 -10.52 15.86 6.81
CA ASN A 235 -9.70 14.91 7.57
C ASN A 235 -9.74 13.46 7.06
N SER A 236 -9.93 13.28 5.76
CA SER A 236 -9.92 11.96 5.16
C SER A 236 -8.49 11.44 4.96
N PHE A 237 -8.35 10.11 5.09
CA PHE A 237 -7.10 9.42 4.81
C PHE A 237 -7.30 8.52 3.59
N PRO A 238 -6.26 8.32 2.77
CA PRO A 238 -6.29 7.29 1.73
C PRO A 238 -6.55 5.92 2.34
N ARG A 239 -7.43 5.16 1.69
CA ARG A 239 -7.81 3.80 2.10
C ARG A 239 -7.60 2.82 0.94
N THR A 240 -7.67 1.55 1.25
CA THR A 240 -7.57 0.50 0.22
C THR A 240 -8.70 0.55 -0.81
N THR A 241 -9.86 1.11 -0.47
CA THR A 241 -10.98 1.37 -1.40
C THR A 241 -10.64 2.38 -2.49
N GLU A 242 -9.97 3.47 -2.16
CA GLU A 242 -9.53 4.47 -3.13
C GLU A 242 -8.38 3.94 -3.97
N LEU A 243 -7.44 3.20 -3.36
CA LEU A 243 -6.31 2.61 -4.07
C LEU A 243 -6.76 1.58 -5.10
N ILE A 244 -7.65 0.65 -4.73
CA ILE A 244 -8.11 -0.41 -5.65
C ILE A 244 -8.88 0.19 -6.84
N GLN A 245 -9.70 1.22 -6.60
CA GLN A 245 -10.39 1.94 -7.66
C GLN A 245 -9.41 2.72 -8.55
N GLY A 246 -8.37 3.33 -7.97
CA GLY A 246 -7.32 4.04 -8.71
C GLY A 246 -6.54 3.10 -9.64
N ILE A 247 -6.19 1.92 -9.16
CA ILE A 247 -5.53 0.88 -9.96
C ILE A 247 -6.47 0.41 -11.09
N ASP A 248 -7.72 0.10 -10.78
CA ASP A 248 -8.74 -0.32 -11.76
C ASP A 248 -8.90 0.72 -12.87
N TYR A 249 -9.01 1.99 -12.49
CA TYR A 249 -9.10 3.10 -13.43
C TYR A 249 -7.88 3.15 -14.38
N LEU A 250 -6.66 3.08 -13.85
CA LEU A 250 -5.44 3.09 -14.66
C LEU A 250 -5.41 1.90 -15.64
N VAL A 251 -5.78 0.71 -15.17
CA VAL A 251 -5.86 -0.48 -16.02
C VAL A 251 -6.88 -0.29 -17.15
N ARG A 252 -8.08 0.24 -16.85
CA ARG A 252 -9.10 0.53 -17.87
C ARG A 252 -8.63 1.60 -18.86
N GLN A 253 -7.90 2.63 -18.40
CA GLN A 253 -7.31 3.63 -19.30
C GLN A 253 -6.27 3.01 -20.25
N SER A 254 -5.40 2.14 -19.75
CA SER A 254 -4.45 1.39 -20.57
C SER A 254 -5.15 0.56 -21.66
N LEU A 255 -6.20 -0.18 -21.28
CA LEU A 255 -6.99 -1.00 -22.20
C LEU A 255 -7.73 -0.15 -23.23
N SER A 256 -8.38 0.94 -22.80
CA SER A 256 -9.12 1.85 -23.69
C SER A 256 -8.22 2.56 -24.71
N LEU A 257 -7.03 2.99 -24.26
CA LEU A 257 -6.04 3.63 -25.15
C LEU A 257 -5.25 2.63 -25.99
N GLY A 258 -5.36 1.31 -25.72
CA GLY A 258 -4.62 0.25 -26.40
C GLY A 258 -3.10 0.34 -26.20
N ARG A 259 -2.63 1.02 -25.12
CA ARG A 259 -1.22 1.33 -24.88
C ARG A 259 -0.70 0.60 -23.64
N PRO A 260 0.57 0.14 -23.69
CA PRO A 260 1.21 -0.45 -22.52
C PRO A 260 1.39 0.60 -21.39
N MET A 261 1.23 0.16 -20.14
CA MET A 261 1.31 1.03 -18.96
C MET A 261 2.17 0.44 -17.87
N VAL A 262 2.91 1.31 -17.19
CA VAL A 262 3.53 1.01 -15.89
C VAL A 262 2.79 1.78 -14.81
N ILE A 263 2.41 1.12 -13.74
CA ILE A 263 1.71 1.72 -12.60
C ILE A 263 2.66 1.74 -11.40
N ASN A 264 2.85 2.91 -10.80
CA ASN A 264 3.58 3.07 -9.55
C ASN A 264 2.62 3.30 -8.39
N ILE A 265 2.84 2.56 -7.29
CA ILE A 265 2.12 2.67 -6.03
C ILE A 265 3.15 2.94 -4.93
N SER A 266 2.99 4.05 -4.20
CA SER A 266 3.92 4.44 -3.14
C SER A 266 3.19 4.61 -1.78
N PHE A 267 2.25 3.70 -1.51
CA PHE A 267 1.49 3.60 -0.26
C PHE A 267 1.51 2.19 0.27
N GLY A 268 1.46 2.07 1.60
CA GLY A 268 1.38 0.78 2.25
C GLY A 268 0.74 0.84 3.64
N ASN A 269 0.53 -0.33 4.22
CA ASN A 269 0.09 -0.53 5.59
C ASN A 269 0.58 -1.87 6.15
N ASN A 270 0.39 -2.08 7.46
CA ASN A 270 0.76 -3.33 8.14
C ASN A 270 -0.46 -4.22 8.47
N TYR A 271 -1.63 -3.96 7.87
CA TYR A 271 -2.86 -4.68 8.22
C TYR A 271 -3.12 -5.87 7.30
N GLY A 272 -2.83 -7.08 7.79
CA GLY A 272 -3.05 -8.33 7.08
C GLY A 272 -2.06 -9.42 7.45
N SER A 273 -2.14 -10.54 6.76
CA SER A 273 -1.30 -11.73 6.98
C SER A 273 0.15 -11.57 6.53
N HIS A 274 0.45 -10.56 5.72
CA HIS A 274 1.72 -10.38 4.99
C HIS A 274 2.08 -11.59 4.10
N LYS A 275 1.07 -12.31 3.59
CA LYS A 275 1.24 -13.48 2.70
C LYS A 275 0.74 -13.26 1.27
N GLY A 276 0.34 -12.03 0.94
CA GLY A 276 -0.14 -11.69 -0.41
C GLY A 276 -1.58 -12.12 -0.69
N ASP A 277 -2.40 -12.24 0.35
CA ASP A 277 -3.74 -12.86 0.29
C ASP A 277 -4.91 -11.93 0.65
N SER A 278 -4.66 -10.64 0.93
CA SER A 278 -5.73 -9.65 1.06
C SER A 278 -6.46 -9.41 -0.26
N LEU A 279 -7.68 -8.88 -0.23
CA LEU A 279 -8.42 -8.59 -1.46
C LEU A 279 -7.70 -7.57 -2.36
N LEU A 280 -7.00 -6.58 -1.78
CA LEU A 280 -6.17 -5.66 -2.55
C LEU A 280 -5.03 -6.39 -3.28
N GLU A 281 -4.31 -7.27 -2.59
CA GLU A 281 -3.16 -7.99 -3.16
C GLU A 281 -3.59 -8.99 -4.23
N THR A 282 -4.65 -9.76 -3.98
CA THR A 282 -5.20 -10.70 -4.96
C THR A 282 -5.79 -9.96 -6.17
N TYR A 283 -6.36 -8.76 -5.98
CA TYR A 283 -6.77 -7.89 -7.08
C TYR A 283 -5.57 -7.43 -7.92
N ILE A 284 -4.50 -6.94 -7.29
CA ILE A 284 -3.26 -6.54 -7.99
C ILE A 284 -2.70 -7.71 -8.80
N ASP A 285 -2.64 -8.89 -8.20
CA ASP A 285 -2.16 -10.11 -8.88
C ASP A 285 -3.02 -10.49 -10.09
N MET A 286 -4.33 -10.32 -9.97
CA MET A 286 -5.26 -10.58 -11.07
C MET A 286 -5.07 -9.57 -12.20
N VAL A 287 -5.08 -8.25 -11.92
CA VAL A 287 -4.96 -7.23 -12.98
C VAL A 287 -3.58 -7.20 -13.62
N SER A 288 -2.52 -7.60 -12.91
CA SER A 288 -1.18 -7.78 -13.46
C SER A 288 -1.11 -8.81 -14.61
N SER A 289 -2.18 -9.62 -14.76
CA SER A 289 -2.34 -10.58 -15.86
C SER A 289 -3.20 -10.05 -17.01
N ILE A 290 -3.75 -8.84 -16.87
CA ILE A 290 -4.66 -8.23 -17.85
C ILE A 290 -3.89 -7.13 -18.58
N GLY A 291 -3.91 -7.21 -19.92
CA GLY A 291 -3.28 -6.20 -20.76
C GLY A 291 -1.75 -6.18 -20.65
N ARG A 292 -1.17 -5.08 -21.14
CA ARG A 292 0.27 -4.88 -21.20
C ARG A 292 0.71 -4.00 -20.04
N LEU A 293 0.73 -4.57 -18.85
CA LEU A 293 0.93 -3.87 -17.59
C LEU A 293 2.20 -4.33 -16.85
N ALA A 294 2.80 -3.42 -16.08
CA ALA A 294 3.71 -3.73 -15.00
C ALA A 294 3.34 -2.84 -13.79
N ILE A 295 3.33 -3.38 -12.58
CA ILE A 295 2.97 -2.64 -11.36
C ILE A 295 4.13 -2.71 -10.39
N CYS A 296 4.60 -1.55 -9.92
CA CYS A 296 5.71 -1.41 -8.99
C CYS A 296 5.24 -0.77 -7.68
N THR A 297 5.85 -1.17 -6.55
CA THR A 297 5.59 -0.58 -5.23
C THR A 297 6.85 -0.57 -4.37
N GLY A 298 6.93 0.34 -3.41
CA GLY A 298 7.95 0.32 -2.37
C GLY A 298 7.72 -0.81 -1.35
N THR A 299 8.78 -1.21 -0.66
CA THR A 299 8.72 -2.26 0.38
C THR A 299 8.26 -1.76 1.74
N GLY A 300 8.11 -0.43 1.91
CA GLY A 300 7.83 0.18 3.20
C GLY A 300 9.08 0.67 3.92
N ASN A 301 8.88 1.53 4.91
CA ASN A 301 9.96 2.18 5.66
C ASN A 301 10.02 1.75 7.13
N ASN A 302 9.55 0.54 7.42
CA ASN A 302 9.45 -0.01 8.78
C ASN A 302 10.57 -1.04 9.09
N GLY A 303 11.56 -1.22 8.21
CA GLY A 303 12.58 -2.26 8.33
C GLY A 303 13.43 -2.20 9.60
N ASN A 304 13.61 -0.99 10.17
CA ASN A 304 14.34 -0.75 11.40
C ASN A 304 13.46 -0.31 12.58
N GLN A 305 12.12 -0.39 12.42
CA GLN A 305 11.18 0.00 13.47
C GLN A 305 10.75 -1.22 14.30
N PRO A 306 10.46 -1.05 15.60
CA PRO A 306 10.08 -2.15 16.48
C PRO A 306 8.60 -2.55 16.34
N LEU A 307 8.11 -2.67 15.10
CA LEU A 307 6.68 -2.87 14.80
C LEU A 307 6.33 -4.32 14.46
N HIS A 308 7.32 -5.20 14.36
CA HIS A 308 7.12 -6.60 14.04
C HIS A 308 7.88 -7.52 14.98
N GLU A 309 7.23 -8.55 15.48
CA GLU A 309 7.79 -9.67 16.25
C GLU A 309 7.23 -10.96 15.69
N GLY A 310 7.98 -12.06 15.82
CA GLY A 310 7.51 -13.36 15.38
C GLY A 310 8.47 -14.48 15.73
N GLY A 311 8.03 -15.71 15.63
CA GLY A 311 8.83 -16.84 15.99
C GLY A 311 8.21 -18.18 15.64
N THR A 312 8.81 -19.21 16.22
CA THR A 312 8.31 -20.57 16.16
C THR A 312 8.17 -21.11 17.58
N LEU A 313 6.99 -21.58 17.93
CA LEU A 313 6.67 -22.15 19.23
C LEU A 313 6.57 -23.67 19.10
N LYS A 314 7.24 -24.39 20.01
CA LYS A 314 7.13 -25.85 20.09
C LYS A 314 6.00 -26.26 21.02
N GLN A 315 5.52 -27.49 20.87
CA GLN A 315 4.52 -28.06 21.78
C GLN A 315 5.05 -28.06 23.22
N GLY A 316 4.24 -27.58 24.17
CA GLY A 316 4.60 -27.43 25.58
C GLY A 316 5.51 -26.24 25.90
N GLN A 317 5.98 -25.52 24.89
CA GLN A 317 6.78 -24.31 25.08
C GLN A 317 5.87 -23.11 25.37
N THR A 318 6.36 -22.19 26.20
CA THR A 318 5.75 -20.88 26.43
C THR A 318 6.72 -19.80 25.99
N ARG A 319 6.22 -18.80 25.23
CA ARG A 319 6.94 -17.61 24.81
C ARG A 319 6.24 -16.38 25.37
N GLN A 320 7.00 -15.50 25.98
CA GLN A 320 6.57 -14.16 26.41
C GLN A 320 7.08 -13.16 25.38
N ILE A 321 6.19 -12.34 24.86
CA ILE A 321 6.46 -11.27 23.90
C ILE A 321 6.21 -9.97 24.66
N GLU A 322 7.23 -9.14 24.77
CA GLU A 322 7.18 -7.89 25.50
C GLU A 322 6.94 -6.71 24.54
N LEU A 323 5.93 -5.91 24.89
CA LEU A 323 5.49 -4.73 24.16
C LEU A 323 5.60 -3.51 25.07
N SER A 324 6.52 -2.61 24.78
CA SER A 324 6.59 -1.30 25.42
C SER A 324 5.48 -0.40 24.89
N VAL A 325 4.71 0.20 25.77
CA VAL A 325 3.71 1.21 25.45
C VAL A 325 4.14 2.54 26.08
N SER A 326 4.42 3.51 25.23
CA SER A 326 4.87 4.84 25.62
C SER A 326 3.80 5.60 26.39
N SER A 327 4.22 6.58 27.19
CA SER A 327 3.29 7.48 27.87
C SER A 327 2.43 8.27 26.87
N ARG A 328 1.16 8.48 27.21
CA ARG A 328 0.18 9.19 26.38
C ARG A 328 -0.11 8.52 25.03
N GLU A 329 0.00 7.19 24.96
CA GLU A 329 -0.47 6.46 23.77
C GLU A 329 -2.01 6.50 23.75
N PRO A 330 -2.63 7.10 22.73
CA PRO A 330 -4.09 7.26 22.71
C PRO A 330 -4.80 5.92 22.44
N THR A 331 -4.24 5.10 21.60
CA THR A 331 -4.74 3.76 21.25
C THR A 331 -3.67 3.02 20.44
N LEU A 332 -3.68 1.71 20.52
CA LEU A 332 -2.89 0.86 19.63
C LEU A 332 -3.63 -0.45 19.38
N ASN A 333 -3.19 -1.16 18.37
CA ASN A 333 -3.67 -2.53 18.15
C ASN A 333 -2.51 -3.47 17.84
N VAL A 334 -2.73 -4.74 18.11
CA VAL A 334 -1.81 -5.83 17.78
C VAL A 334 -2.56 -6.83 16.91
N GLN A 335 -2.00 -7.17 15.77
CA GLN A 335 -2.46 -8.28 14.93
C GLN A 335 -1.54 -9.46 15.17
N LEU A 336 -2.05 -10.51 15.78
CA LEU A 336 -1.37 -11.79 15.94
C LEU A 336 -1.87 -12.77 14.88
N TRP A 337 -0.95 -13.31 14.09
CA TRP A 337 -1.22 -14.29 13.06
C TRP A 337 -0.51 -15.60 13.37
N LYS A 338 -1.21 -16.73 13.22
CA LYS A 338 -0.66 -18.08 13.37
C LYS A 338 -1.28 -19.05 12.37
N SER A 339 -0.70 -20.24 12.20
CA SER A 339 -1.38 -21.32 11.48
C SER A 339 -2.68 -21.70 12.19
N TYR A 340 -3.75 -21.96 11.42
CA TYR A 340 -4.99 -22.48 11.98
C TYR A 340 -4.84 -23.90 12.56
N GLU A 341 -3.88 -24.67 12.05
CA GLU A 341 -3.60 -26.03 12.54
C GLU A 341 -2.97 -26.07 13.93
N ASP A 342 -2.41 -24.96 14.40
CA ASP A 342 -1.74 -24.84 15.69
C ASP A 342 -2.70 -24.38 16.78
N GLU A 343 -2.80 -25.14 17.86
CA GLU A 343 -3.55 -24.76 19.07
C GLU A 343 -2.60 -24.09 20.07
N MET A 344 -2.81 -22.80 20.31
CA MET A 344 -2.02 -21.99 21.24
C MET A 344 -2.91 -21.32 22.28
N SER A 345 -2.55 -21.41 23.56
CA SER A 345 -3.16 -20.57 24.58
C SER A 345 -2.51 -19.19 24.54
N ILE A 346 -3.34 -18.16 24.55
CA ILE A 346 -2.93 -16.75 24.49
C ILE A 346 -3.36 -16.06 25.78
N TYR A 347 -2.42 -15.39 26.44
CA TYR A 347 -2.67 -14.58 27.62
C TYR A 347 -2.13 -13.17 27.39
N ILE A 348 -2.74 -12.17 28.02
CA ILE A 348 -2.29 -10.78 27.99
C ILE A 348 -2.12 -10.31 29.43
N GLU A 349 -0.96 -9.71 29.73
CA GLU A 349 -0.62 -9.16 31.04
C GLU A 349 -0.29 -7.68 30.90
N ASN A 350 -0.90 -6.86 31.76
CA ASN A 350 -0.65 -5.43 31.77
C ASN A 350 0.61 -5.07 32.59
N PRO A 351 1.11 -3.82 32.55
CA PRO A 351 2.29 -3.39 33.28
C PRO A 351 2.19 -3.57 34.83
N SER A 352 0.99 -3.66 35.37
CA SER A 352 0.77 -3.91 36.81
C SER A 352 0.73 -5.41 37.17
N GLY A 353 0.97 -6.33 36.21
CA GLY A 353 0.98 -7.77 36.41
C GLY A 353 -0.40 -8.43 36.42
N ASN A 354 -1.47 -7.70 36.12
CA ASN A 354 -2.79 -8.32 35.97
C ASN A 354 -2.89 -9.01 34.61
N ARG A 355 -3.40 -10.27 34.61
CA ARG A 355 -3.41 -11.13 33.45
C ARG A 355 -4.82 -11.60 33.12
N ILE A 356 -5.14 -11.66 31.83
CA ILE A 356 -6.32 -12.32 31.28
C ILE A 356 -5.91 -13.51 30.41
N GLY A 357 -6.86 -14.41 30.18
CA GLY A 357 -6.70 -15.58 29.33
C GLY A 357 -6.81 -16.91 30.09
N PRO A 358 -6.68 -18.07 29.40
CA PRO A 358 -6.46 -18.12 27.95
C PRO A 358 -7.64 -17.50 27.19
N LEU A 359 -7.35 -16.77 26.10
CA LEU A 359 -8.38 -16.23 25.24
C LEU A 359 -9.21 -17.36 24.64
N ASP A 360 -10.52 -17.17 24.57
CA ASP A 360 -11.43 -18.14 23.98
C ASP A 360 -11.33 -18.11 22.44
N GLU A 361 -11.15 -19.26 21.82
CA GLU A 361 -11.27 -19.40 20.37
C GLU A 361 -12.75 -19.46 19.98
N LYS A 362 -13.40 -18.31 19.97
CA LYS A 362 -14.80 -18.18 19.58
C LYS A 362 -14.99 -16.95 18.70
N LEU A 363 -15.94 -17.02 17.79
CA LEU A 363 -16.36 -15.88 17.00
C LEU A 363 -17.10 -14.85 17.87
N GLY A 364 -16.92 -13.59 17.55
CA GLY A 364 -17.50 -12.48 18.26
C GLY A 364 -16.50 -11.76 19.17
N PRO A 365 -16.84 -10.55 19.61
CA PRO A 365 -15.95 -9.72 20.39
C PRO A 365 -15.80 -10.24 21.82
N GLN A 366 -14.58 -10.24 22.30
CA GLN A 366 -14.23 -10.49 23.70
C GLN A 366 -13.75 -9.17 24.30
N ARG A 367 -14.31 -8.82 25.46
CA ARG A 367 -14.01 -7.57 26.15
C ARG A 367 -13.41 -7.86 27.50
N TYR A 368 -12.25 -7.25 27.77
CA TYR A 368 -11.57 -7.35 29.05
C TYR A 368 -11.10 -5.96 29.47
N ARG A 369 -11.02 -5.75 30.78
CA ARG A 369 -10.46 -4.53 31.34
C ARG A 369 -9.27 -4.86 32.22
N LEU A 370 -8.13 -4.26 31.91
CA LEU A 370 -6.89 -4.34 32.68
C LEU A 370 -6.44 -2.90 33.02
N GLY A 371 -6.61 -2.51 34.27
CA GLY A 371 -6.28 -1.14 34.71
C GLY A 371 -7.15 -0.09 34.01
N ASN A 372 -6.50 0.88 33.36
CA ASN A 372 -7.14 1.96 32.59
C ASN A 372 -7.24 1.64 31.07
N THR A 373 -7.04 0.38 30.70
CA THR A 373 -7.11 -0.08 29.31
C THR A 373 -8.21 -1.12 29.16
N GLU A 374 -9.08 -0.93 28.17
CA GLU A 374 -10.01 -1.92 27.67
C GLU A 374 -9.38 -2.65 26.51
N LEU A 375 -9.41 -3.99 26.53
CA LEU A 375 -9.00 -4.83 25.41
C LEU A 375 -10.25 -5.32 24.68
N LEU A 376 -10.37 -4.93 23.42
CA LEU A 376 -11.38 -5.43 22.49
C LEU A 376 -10.70 -6.43 21.56
N ILE A 377 -11.07 -7.71 21.69
CA ILE A 377 -10.36 -8.81 21.05
C ILE A 377 -11.31 -9.54 20.10
N TYR A 378 -10.84 -9.85 18.91
CA TYR A 378 -11.49 -10.75 17.99
C TYR A 378 -10.56 -11.93 17.67
N TYR A 379 -10.98 -13.14 18.06
CA TYR A 379 -10.28 -14.37 17.73
C TYR A 379 -10.93 -14.96 16.48
N GLY A 380 -10.40 -14.59 15.30
CA GLY A 380 -10.97 -14.93 14.02
C GLY A 380 -10.80 -16.39 13.63
N LYS A 381 -11.44 -16.77 12.53
CA LYS A 381 -11.15 -17.99 11.78
C LYS A 381 -10.45 -17.63 10.48
N PRO A 382 -9.82 -18.61 9.80
CA PRO A 382 -9.25 -18.35 8.48
C PRO A 382 -10.30 -17.82 7.51
N GLY A 383 -9.92 -16.82 6.70
CA GLY A 383 -10.71 -16.41 5.56
C GLY A 383 -10.63 -17.42 4.41
N PRO A 384 -11.43 -17.25 3.35
CA PRO A 384 -11.50 -18.22 2.25
C PRO A 384 -10.21 -18.30 1.42
N TYR A 385 -9.28 -17.36 1.58
CA TYR A 385 -8.09 -17.24 0.74
C TYR A 385 -6.78 -17.53 1.47
N HIS A 386 -6.81 -17.82 2.80
CA HIS A 386 -5.60 -18.08 3.58
C HIS A 386 -5.80 -19.18 4.63
N LEU A 387 -4.69 -19.84 4.99
CA LEU A 387 -4.64 -20.90 5.99
C LEU A 387 -4.29 -20.38 7.40
N THR A 388 -4.08 -19.09 7.52
CA THR A 388 -3.70 -18.44 8.76
C THR A 388 -4.91 -17.88 9.49
N GLN A 389 -4.78 -17.78 10.81
CA GLN A 389 -5.80 -17.30 11.72
C GLN A 389 -5.31 -15.99 12.35
N GLU A 390 -6.15 -14.97 12.26
CA GLU A 390 -5.89 -13.69 12.90
C GLU A 390 -6.51 -13.63 14.29
N ILE A 391 -5.75 -13.14 15.23
CA ILE A 391 -6.24 -12.67 16.52
C ILE A 391 -5.94 -11.18 16.60
N TYR A 392 -6.99 -10.37 16.50
CA TYR A 392 -6.89 -8.92 16.56
C TYR A 392 -7.15 -8.43 17.98
N ILE A 393 -6.26 -7.59 18.50
CA ILE A 393 -6.31 -7.07 19.86
C ILE A 393 -6.24 -5.55 19.78
N ASP A 394 -7.32 -4.87 20.11
CA ASP A 394 -7.39 -3.42 20.17
C ASP A 394 -7.27 -2.95 21.63
N PHE A 395 -6.36 -2.03 21.90
CA PHE A 395 -6.12 -1.42 23.19
C PHE A 395 -6.81 -0.07 23.20
N LEU A 396 -7.91 0.01 23.92
CA LEU A 396 -8.75 1.20 24.00
C LEU A 396 -8.57 1.87 25.37
N PRO A 397 -8.39 3.19 25.43
CA PRO A 397 -8.28 3.88 26.70
C PRO A 397 -9.66 3.91 27.41
N VAL A 398 -9.68 3.68 28.71
CA VAL A 398 -10.88 3.96 29.51
C VAL A 398 -11.15 5.46 29.51
N GLU A 399 -10.13 6.27 29.76
CA GLU A 399 -10.18 7.74 29.74
C GLU A 399 -9.59 8.31 28.44
N THR A 400 -8.34 8.77 28.48
CA THR A 400 -7.67 9.46 27.36
C THR A 400 -6.56 8.64 26.74
N TYR A 401 -5.82 7.89 27.56
CA TYR A 401 -4.64 7.12 27.12
C TYR A 401 -4.70 5.70 27.68
N VAL A 402 -4.11 4.76 26.95
CA VAL A 402 -3.91 3.39 27.44
C VAL A 402 -2.82 3.36 28.51
N ASP A 403 -2.81 2.31 29.34
CA ASP A 403 -1.77 2.16 30.37
C ASP A 403 -0.40 2.02 29.71
N SER A 404 0.53 2.92 30.10
CA SER A 404 1.91 2.90 29.64
C SER A 404 2.76 1.89 30.44
N GLY A 405 3.84 1.41 29.82
CA GLY A 405 4.76 0.44 30.40
C GLY A 405 4.82 -0.87 29.62
N ASP A 406 5.28 -1.93 30.28
CA ASP A 406 5.60 -3.19 29.63
C ASP A 406 4.41 -4.15 29.65
N TRP A 407 3.76 -4.26 28.53
CA TRP A 407 2.70 -5.25 28.29
C TRP A 407 3.34 -6.57 27.83
N LYS A 408 2.69 -7.69 28.13
CA LYS A 408 3.14 -9.00 27.72
C LYS A 408 2.04 -9.76 26.99
N ILE A 409 2.36 -10.31 25.84
CA ILE A 409 1.54 -11.29 25.12
C ILE A 409 2.22 -12.64 25.31
N ILE A 410 1.54 -13.60 25.93
CA ILE A 410 2.12 -14.87 26.32
C ILE A 410 1.44 -15.96 25.51
N LEU A 411 2.25 -16.69 24.72
CA LEU A 411 1.80 -17.79 23.87
C LEU A 411 2.27 -19.11 24.48
N SER A 412 1.38 -20.08 24.61
CA SER A 412 1.72 -21.44 25.07
C SER A 412 1.22 -22.49 24.09
N GLY A 413 2.11 -23.29 23.53
CA GLY A 413 1.81 -24.32 22.54
C GLY A 413 1.12 -25.51 23.14
N LYS A 414 -0.16 -25.75 22.84
CA LYS A 414 -0.94 -26.94 23.25
C LYS A 414 -0.76 -28.08 22.28
N LYS A 415 -1.05 -27.84 21.01
CA LYS A 415 -0.89 -28.80 19.92
C LYS A 415 -0.29 -28.03 18.75
N VAL A 416 0.94 -28.31 18.45
CA VAL A 416 1.75 -27.52 17.52
C VAL A 416 2.26 -28.41 16.40
N ARG A 417 2.00 -28.01 15.15
CA ARG A 417 2.49 -28.64 13.93
C ARG A 417 3.59 -27.81 13.28
N GLY A 418 3.32 -26.57 12.94
CA GLY A 418 4.29 -25.60 12.41
C GLY A 418 4.84 -24.68 13.48
N GLY A 419 3.97 -24.16 14.31
CA GLY A 419 4.27 -23.33 15.46
C GLY A 419 4.63 -21.89 15.13
N GLU A 420 4.58 -21.49 13.86
CA GLU A 420 4.88 -20.11 13.44
C GLU A 420 3.83 -19.14 13.97
N TYR A 421 4.29 -18.01 14.49
CA TYR A 421 3.45 -16.89 14.90
C TYR A 421 4.13 -15.57 14.53
N TYR A 422 3.32 -14.57 14.24
CA TYR A 422 3.75 -13.25 13.81
C TYR A 422 2.84 -12.18 14.42
N LEU A 423 3.44 -11.06 14.85
CA LEU A 423 2.72 -9.93 15.41
C LEU A 423 3.13 -8.67 14.67
N TRP A 424 2.14 -7.83 14.32
CA TRP A 424 2.36 -6.51 13.75
C TRP A 424 1.62 -5.44 14.52
N LEU A 425 2.29 -4.31 14.66
CA LEU A 425 1.74 -3.03 15.14
C LEU A 425 1.41 -2.13 13.93
N PRO A 426 0.56 -1.10 14.13
CA PRO A 426 0.32 -0.09 13.10
C PRO A 426 1.60 0.57 12.61
N GLY A 427 1.70 0.79 11.29
CA GLY A 427 2.80 1.53 10.66
C GLY A 427 2.49 3.02 10.50
N GLY A 428 3.31 3.71 9.69
CA GLY A 428 3.06 5.09 9.28
C GLY A 428 3.22 6.13 10.38
N ASN A 429 4.08 5.90 11.37
CA ASN A 429 4.32 6.80 12.50
C ASN A 429 3.03 7.13 13.30
N THR A 430 2.10 6.19 13.39
CA THR A 430 0.84 6.36 14.13
C THR A 430 0.99 6.16 15.63
N LEU A 431 2.05 5.48 16.04
CA LEU A 431 2.37 5.23 17.45
C LEU A 431 3.37 6.26 17.97
N ASN A 432 3.30 6.51 19.27
CA ASN A 432 4.26 7.37 19.94
C ASN A 432 5.67 6.75 19.92
N ARG A 433 6.68 7.60 19.84
CA ARG A 433 8.07 7.15 19.92
C ARG A 433 8.33 6.41 21.22
N GLY A 434 8.82 5.18 21.12
CA GLY A 434 9.06 4.28 22.25
C GLY A 434 7.96 3.23 22.46
N THR A 435 6.85 3.29 21.69
CA THR A 435 5.92 2.17 21.59
C THR A 435 6.43 1.17 20.56
N GLY A 436 6.57 -0.11 20.95
CA GLY A 436 7.06 -1.16 20.08
C GLY A 436 7.48 -2.42 20.82
N PHE A 437 7.80 -3.47 20.09
CA PHE A 437 8.29 -4.72 20.65
C PHE A 437 9.75 -4.58 21.15
N TYR A 438 10.08 -5.23 22.26
CA TYR A 438 11.45 -5.23 22.80
C TYR A 438 12.42 -6.07 21.98
N GLU A 439 11.95 -7.16 21.38
CA GLU A 439 12.73 -8.04 20.52
C GLU A 439 12.18 -8.04 19.09
N PRO A 440 12.21 -6.88 18.38
CA PRO A 440 11.63 -6.79 17.07
C PRO A 440 12.39 -7.62 16.05
N ARG A 441 11.67 -8.14 15.04
CA ARG A 441 12.28 -8.82 13.90
C ARG A 441 12.46 -7.85 12.74
N ALA A 442 13.63 -7.90 12.13
CA ALA A 442 13.94 -7.12 10.95
C ALA A 442 13.30 -7.68 9.68
N TYR A 443 13.09 -9.01 9.62
CA TYR A 443 12.49 -9.71 8.48
C TYR A 443 10.97 -9.88 8.66
N GLY A 444 10.22 -9.78 7.55
CA GLY A 444 8.75 -9.76 7.58
C GLY A 444 8.18 -8.36 7.73
N THR A 445 8.97 -7.34 7.40
CA THR A 445 8.61 -5.92 7.54
C THR A 445 8.18 -5.25 6.22
N LEU A 446 7.91 -6.05 5.17
CA LEU A 446 7.27 -5.53 3.96
C LEU A 446 5.88 -5.00 4.29
N THR A 447 5.56 -3.81 3.82
CA THR A 447 4.19 -3.30 3.90
C THR A 447 3.30 -3.92 2.81
N ILE A 448 2.00 -4.02 3.06
CA ILE A 448 1.01 -4.40 2.07
C ILE A 448 0.74 -3.17 1.17
N PRO A 449 0.81 -3.26 -0.19
CA PRO A 449 0.72 -4.49 -0.98
C PRO A 449 2.05 -5.05 -1.52
N ALA A 450 3.23 -4.70 -0.97
CA ALA A 450 4.50 -5.21 -1.47
C ALA A 450 4.63 -6.75 -1.37
N THR A 451 3.82 -7.36 -0.53
CA THR A 451 3.68 -8.80 -0.37
C THR A 451 2.84 -9.49 -1.44
N ALA A 452 2.18 -8.76 -2.35
CA ALA A 452 1.51 -9.37 -3.50
C ALA A 452 2.52 -10.08 -4.42
N ARG A 453 2.12 -11.22 -4.99
CA ARG A 453 3.04 -12.09 -5.73
C ARG A 453 3.57 -11.43 -7.01
N ARG A 454 2.68 -10.83 -7.80
CA ARG A 454 3.00 -10.33 -9.15
C ARG A 454 3.52 -8.91 -9.18
N ILE A 455 3.26 -8.11 -8.14
CA ILE A 455 3.80 -6.76 -8.03
C ILE A 455 5.33 -6.78 -8.00
N ILE A 456 5.97 -5.77 -8.54
CA ILE A 456 7.41 -5.57 -8.43
C ILE A 456 7.65 -4.79 -7.15
N ALA A 457 8.14 -5.45 -6.12
CA ALA A 457 8.44 -4.85 -4.82
C ALA A 457 9.89 -4.35 -4.79
N VAL A 458 10.07 -3.08 -4.48
CA VAL A 458 11.34 -2.36 -4.59
C VAL A 458 11.78 -1.86 -3.23
N GLY A 459 12.90 -2.37 -2.75
CA GLY A 459 13.58 -1.83 -1.57
C GLY A 459 14.44 -0.62 -1.90
N ALA A 460 14.98 0.01 -0.87
CA ALA A 460 15.83 1.20 -1.00
C ALA A 460 17.29 0.92 -0.65
N TYR A 461 18.21 1.56 -1.37
CA TYR A 461 19.62 1.64 -1.00
C TYR A 461 20.13 3.08 -1.15
N ASP A 462 21.25 3.39 -0.48
CA ASP A 462 21.95 4.66 -0.63
C ASP A 462 23.01 4.53 -1.73
N SER A 463 22.75 5.18 -2.87
CA SER A 463 23.62 5.12 -4.05
C SER A 463 24.94 5.92 -3.92
N LEU A 464 25.11 6.70 -2.85
CA LEU A 464 26.37 7.42 -2.61
C LEU A 464 27.45 6.53 -1.98
N VAL A 465 27.00 5.55 -1.21
CA VAL A 465 27.89 4.64 -0.46
C VAL A 465 27.62 3.16 -0.79
N ASP A 466 26.75 2.90 -1.76
CA ASP A 466 26.32 1.57 -2.22
C ASP A 466 25.91 0.65 -1.07
N SER A 467 25.13 1.18 -0.12
CA SER A 467 24.68 0.43 1.06
C SER A 467 23.17 0.34 1.14
N TYR A 468 22.67 -0.80 1.63
CA TYR A 468 21.25 -1.00 1.91
C TYR A 468 20.73 0.04 2.92
N ALA A 469 19.53 0.55 2.70
CA ALA A 469 18.90 1.50 3.60
C ALA A 469 18.15 0.78 4.72
N ASP A 470 18.60 0.95 5.96
CA ASP A 470 18.10 0.21 7.15
C ASP A 470 16.57 0.27 7.33
N PHE A 471 15.94 1.37 6.95
CA PHE A 471 14.49 1.53 7.03
C PHE A 471 13.74 0.70 6.01
N SER A 472 14.39 0.26 4.93
CA SER A 472 13.74 -0.50 3.85
C SER A 472 13.12 -1.79 4.37
N GLY A 473 11.88 -2.05 3.99
CA GLY A 473 11.18 -3.27 4.38
C GLY A 473 11.86 -4.51 3.84
N ARG A 474 11.99 -5.53 4.68
CA ARG A 474 12.64 -6.81 4.39
C ARG A 474 11.62 -7.92 4.22
N GLY A 475 11.90 -8.80 3.28
CA GLY A 475 11.12 -10.01 3.05
C GLY A 475 11.18 -11.01 4.19
N SER A 476 10.54 -12.14 4.01
CA SER A 476 10.52 -13.22 4.99
C SER A 476 10.27 -14.54 4.29
N ARG A 477 10.74 -15.63 4.91
CA ARG A 477 10.42 -17.01 4.52
C ARG A 477 8.94 -17.40 4.68
N MET A 478 8.10 -16.51 5.23
CA MET A 478 6.65 -16.69 5.26
C MET A 478 6.04 -16.74 3.86
N LEU A 479 6.63 -16.00 2.92
CA LEU A 479 6.18 -15.96 1.53
C LEU A 479 6.69 -17.20 0.79
N PRO A 480 5.86 -17.84 -0.06
CA PRO A 480 6.29 -18.94 -0.93
C PRO A 480 7.14 -18.46 -2.12
N TYR A 481 7.44 -17.18 -2.20
CA TYR A 481 8.27 -16.51 -3.20
C TYR A 481 9.12 -15.44 -2.53
N LEU A 482 10.29 -15.20 -3.07
CA LEU A 482 11.22 -14.25 -2.50
C LEU A 482 10.82 -12.80 -2.83
N LYS A 483 10.89 -11.95 -1.82
CA LYS A 483 10.73 -10.51 -1.84
C LYS A 483 11.77 -9.84 -0.93
N PRO A 484 12.19 -8.58 -1.25
CA PRO A 484 11.82 -7.76 -2.41
C PRO A 484 12.29 -8.38 -3.74
N ASP A 485 11.84 -7.79 -4.86
CA ASP A 485 12.32 -8.21 -6.17
C ASP A 485 13.73 -7.68 -6.44
N LEU A 486 13.97 -6.41 -6.05
CA LEU A 486 15.25 -5.72 -6.19
C LEU A 486 15.25 -4.46 -5.34
N VAL A 487 16.39 -3.76 -5.28
CA VAL A 487 16.52 -2.44 -4.64
C VAL A 487 16.87 -1.37 -5.68
N ALA A 488 16.47 -0.13 -5.40
CA ALA A 488 16.81 1.04 -6.22
C ALA A 488 17.25 2.21 -5.31
N PRO A 489 17.87 3.27 -5.86
CA PRO A 489 18.23 4.44 -5.08
C PRO A 489 17.00 5.01 -4.36
N GLY A 490 17.06 5.12 -3.03
CA GLY A 490 15.96 5.59 -2.21
C GLY A 490 16.37 6.53 -1.08
N VAL A 491 17.65 6.93 -1.06
CA VAL A 491 18.21 7.82 -0.04
C VAL A 491 18.73 9.10 -0.69
N ASN A 492 18.31 10.25 -0.18
CA ASN A 492 18.74 11.58 -0.65
C ASN A 492 18.49 11.83 -2.15
N ILE A 493 17.35 11.42 -2.66
CA ILE A 493 16.96 11.58 -4.07
C ILE A 493 16.46 13.00 -4.32
N VAL A 494 17.00 13.66 -5.35
CA VAL A 494 16.50 14.96 -5.81
C VAL A 494 15.27 14.75 -6.67
N ALA A 495 14.14 15.32 -6.26
CA ALA A 495 12.85 15.15 -6.93
C ALA A 495 12.09 16.48 -7.03
N PRO A 496 11.24 16.66 -8.06
CA PRO A 496 10.41 17.85 -8.19
C PRO A 496 9.38 17.92 -7.06
N VAL A 497 9.03 19.16 -6.72
CA VAL A 497 8.03 19.45 -5.69
C VAL A 497 7.04 20.49 -6.19
N PRO A 498 5.85 20.62 -5.61
CA PRO A 498 4.91 21.67 -5.94
C PRO A 498 5.56 23.07 -5.88
N GLY A 499 5.20 23.95 -6.83
CA GLY A 499 5.79 25.28 -6.97
C GLY A 499 6.98 25.35 -7.93
N GLY A 500 7.29 24.26 -8.66
CA GLY A 500 8.26 24.26 -9.78
C GLY A 500 9.71 24.03 -9.39
N GLY A 501 10.00 23.72 -8.13
CA GLY A 501 11.35 23.46 -7.63
C GLY A 501 11.66 21.99 -7.40
N TYR A 502 12.80 21.74 -6.73
CA TYR A 502 13.25 20.40 -6.34
C TYR A 502 13.63 20.38 -4.86
N ARG A 503 13.50 19.21 -4.26
CA ARG A 503 14.04 18.93 -2.92
C ARG A 503 14.62 17.53 -2.85
N THR A 504 15.39 17.27 -1.81
CA THR A 504 15.88 15.93 -1.49
C THR A 504 14.84 15.17 -0.68
N VAL A 505 14.59 13.93 -1.09
CA VAL A 505 13.63 13.01 -0.48
C VAL A 505 14.27 11.67 -0.19
N THR A 506 13.75 10.92 0.81
CA THR A 506 14.22 9.58 1.16
C THR A 506 13.04 8.67 1.49
N GLY A 507 13.08 7.42 1.04
CA GLY A 507 12.08 6.40 1.28
C GLY A 507 11.99 5.38 0.13
N THR A 508 11.42 4.22 0.40
CA THR A 508 11.13 3.22 -0.64
C THR A 508 10.10 3.72 -1.66
N SER A 509 9.25 4.69 -1.26
CA SER A 509 8.36 5.44 -2.17
C SER A 509 9.10 6.13 -3.31
N PHE A 510 10.37 6.47 -3.10
CA PHE A 510 11.20 7.15 -4.11
C PHE A 510 12.15 6.17 -4.82
N ALA A 511 12.33 4.97 -4.29
CA ALA A 511 13.02 3.88 -4.97
C ALA A 511 12.11 3.20 -6.03
N ALA A 512 10.86 2.95 -5.71
CA ALA A 512 9.91 2.32 -6.61
C ALA A 512 9.74 3.03 -7.97
N PRO A 513 9.64 4.37 -8.05
CA PRO A 513 9.49 5.08 -9.32
C PRO A 513 10.70 4.97 -10.25
N PHE A 514 11.93 4.73 -9.76
CA PHE A 514 13.07 4.39 -10.64
C PHE A 514 12.80 3.11 -11.40
N VAL A 515 12.34 2.07 -10.70
CA VAL A 515 12.02 0.78 -11.30
C VAL A 515 10.79 0.86 -12.20
N SER A 516 9.81 1.71 -11.85
CA SER A 516 8.67 1.99 -12.72
C SER A 516 9.13 2.61 -14.05
N GLY A 517 10.03 3.57 -13.99
CA GLY A 517 10.65 4.15 -15.19
C GLY A 517 11.45 3.11 -15.98
N ALA A 518 12.27 2.28 -15.31
CA ALA A 518 13.03 1.21 -15.94
C ALA A 518 12.12 0.20 -16.65
N ALA A 519 11.01 -0.18 -16.02
CA ALA A 519 9.98 -1.03 -16.63
C ALA A 519 9.38 -0.39 -17.89
N ALA A 520 9.14 0.94 -17.87
CA ALA A 520 8.65 1.66 -19.05
C ALA A 520 9.68 1.65 -20.20
N LEU A 521 10.97 1.81 -19.91
CA LEU A 521 12.02 1.69 -20.92
C LEU A 521 12.10 0.28 -21.51
N LEU A 522 11.99 -0.77 -20.66
CA LEU A 522 11.93 -2.17 -21.13
C LEU A 522 10.73 -2.41 -22.02
N MET A 523 9.55 -1.93 -21.63
CA MET A 523 8.33 -2.10 -22.43
C MET A 523 8.39 -1.30 -23.74
N GLN A 524 9.04 -0.13 -23.75
CA GLN A 524 9.32 0.59 -25.00
C GLN A 524 10.19 -0.25 -25.92
N TRP A 525 11.32 -0.78 -25.41
CA TRP A 525 12.21 -1.62 -26.20
C TRP A 525 11.50 -2.86 -26.74
N GLY A 526 10.77 -3.56 -25.89
CA GLY A 526 10.09 -4.80 -26.26
C GLY A 526 8.87 -4.55 -27.12
N ILE A 527 7.87 -3.84 -26.59
CA ILE A 527 6.54 -3.74 -27.18
C ILE A 527 6.51 -2.68 -28.30
N VAL A 528 6.96 -1.45 -28.00
CA VAL A 528 6.84 -0.34 -28.94
C VAL A 528 7.82 -0.49 -30.09
N ASN A 529 9.06 -0.87 -29.80
CA ASN A 529 10.10 -1.07 -30.80
C ASN A 529 10.05 -2.47 -31.47
N GLY A 530 9.14 -3.36 -30.98
CA GLY A 530 8.88 -4.66 -31.61
C GLY A 530 9.90 -5.76 -31.33
N ASN A 531 10.87 -5.55 -30.41
CA ASN A 531 11.88 -6.57 -30.10
C ASN A 531 11.31 -7.76 -29.30
N ASP A 532 10.30 -7.49 -28.45
CA ASP A 532 9.57 -8.49 -27.67
C ASP A 532 8.14 -8.00 -27.36
N PRO A 533 7.17 -8.23 -28.24
CA PRO A 533 5.79 -7.75 -28.09
C PRO A 533 5.07 -8.26 -26.83
N TYR A 534 5.63 -9.28 -26.17
CA TYR A 534 5.09 -9.90 -24.96
C TYR A 534 5.83 -9.50 -23.69
N LEU A 535 6.63 -8.42 -23.73
CA LEU A 535 7.41 -7.93 -22.60
C LEU A 535 6.53 -7.07 -21.66
N TYR A 536 5.72 -7.73 -20.83
CA TYR A 536 4.86 -7.13 -19.81
C TYR A 536 4.63 -8.08 -18.62
N GLY A 537 4.04 -7.58 -17.53
CA GLY A 537 3.72 -8.35 -16.33
C GLY A 537 4.96 -9.01 -15.71
N GLU A 538 4.87 -10.30 -15.39
CA GLU A 538 5.97 -11.04 -14.76
C GLU A 538 7.22 -11.15 -15.65
N LYS A 539 7.07 -11.01 -16.96
CA LYS A 539 8.22 -11.02 -17.86
C LYS A 539 9.08 -9.77 -17.70
N VAL A 540 8.47 -8.59 -17.51
CA VAL A 540 9.22 -7.36 -17.14
C VAL A 540 9.99 -7.58 -15.83
N LYS A 541 9.32 -8.14 -14.80
CA LYS A 541 9.96 -8.49 -13.54
C LYS A 541 11.16 -9.43 -13.72
N ALA A 542 11.02 -10.46 -14.57
CA ALA A 542 12.11 -11.40 -14.85
C ALA A 542 13.32 -10.71 -15.50
N TYR A 543 13.08 -9.77 -16.43
CA TYR A 543 14.15 -9.01 -17.08
C TYR A 543 14.84 -8.06 -16.10
N LEU A 544 14.08 -7.35 -15.26
CA LEU A 544 14.64 -6.48 -14.21
C LEU A 544 15.52 -7.30 -13.26
N ARG A 545 15.03 -8.43 -12.74
CA ARG A 545 15.80 -9.32 -11.87
C ARG A 545 17.07 -9.86 -12.54
N LYS A 546 16.97 -10.24 -13.84
CA LYS A 546 18.13 -10.71 -14.60
C LYS A 546 19.18 -9.62 -14.83
N GLY A 547 18.74 -8.37 -14.96
CA GLY A 547 19.60 -7.19 -15.15
C GLY A 547 20.19 -6.66 -13.86
N ALA A 548 19.69 -7.07 -12.70
CA ALA A 548 20.13 -6.57 -11.39
C ALA A 548 21.61 -6.89 -11.14
N ARG A 549 22.32 -5.97 -10.47
CA ARG A 549 23.71 -6.14 -10.07
C ARG A 549 23.81 -6.43 -8.57
N PRO A 550 24.81 -7.19 -8.16
CA PRO A 550 25.14 -7.34 -6.73
C PRO A 550 25.37 -5.98 -6.06
N LEU A 551 24.74 -5.75 -4.93
CA LEU A 551 25.03 -4.63 -4.04
C LEU A 551 26.21 -5.02 -3.13
N PRO A 552 27.23 -4.16 -2.92
CA PRO A 552 28.36 -4.47 -2.04
C PRO A 552 27.90 -4.90 -0.63
N GLY A 553 28.61 -5.85 -0.04
CA GLY A 553 28.29 -6.38 1.29
C GLY A 553 27.37 -7.60 1.30
N TYR A 554 26.88 -8.07 0.15
CA TYR A 554 26.09 -9.29 0.02
C TYR A 554 26.77 -10.32 -0.85
N GLU A 555 26.84 -11.56 -0.36
CA GLU A 555 27.45 -12.70 -1.08
C GLU A 555 26.40 -13.62 -1.72
N GLU A 556 25.18 -13.65 -1.15
CA GLU A 556 24.11 -14.53 -1.61
C GLU A 556 22.98 -13.73 -2.28
N TYR A 557 22.56 -14.19 -3.46
CA TYR A 557 21.45 -13.64 -4.23
C TYR A 557 20.58 -14.79 -4.79
N PRO A 558 19.25 -14.64 -4.80
CA PRO A 558 18.50 -13.55 -4.16
C PRO A 558 18.39 -13.72 -2.65
N ASN A 559 18.13 -12.62 -1.92
CA ASN A 559 17.91 -12.64 -0.47
C ASN A 559 16.75 -11.71 -0.05
N GLU A 560 16.36 -11.77 1.23
CA GLU A 560 15.20 -11.09 1.78
C GLU A 560 15.42 -9.58 2.01
N GLU A 561 16.61 -9.03 1.84
CA GLU A 561 16.94 -7.61 1.99
C GLU A 561 16.97 -6.90 0.63
N VAL A 562 17.79 -7.40 -0.28
CA VAL A 562 18.08 -6.74 -1.57
C VAL A 562 17.51 -7.48 -2.79
N GLY A 563 16.79 -8.57 -2.58
CA GLY A 563 16.25 -9.39 -3.68
C GLY A 563 17.35 -9.89 -4.60
N TRP A 564 17.22 -9.63 -5.90
CA TRP A 564 18.23 -9.95 -6.92
C TRP A 564 19.37 -8.93 -7.02
N GLY A 565 19.36 -7.86 -6.20
CA GLY A 565 20.37 -6.82 -6.18
C GLY A 565 19.82 -5.44 -6.57
N GLU A 566 20.72 -4.51 -6.89
CA GLU A 566 20.36 -3.17 -7.32
C GLU A 566 19.82 -3.15 -8.76
N ASP A 567 18.79 -2.30 -8.97
CA ASP A 567 18.28 -2.04 -10.32
C ASP A 567 19.35 -1.33 -11.15
N VAL A 568 19.75 -1.99 -12.22
CA VAL A 568 20.58 -1.39 -13.26
C VAL A 568 19.70 -1.29 -14.49
N ILE A 569 19.38 -0.06 -14.85
CA ILE A 569 18.66 0.21 -16.08
C ILE A 569 19.50 -0.34 -17.26
N ILE A 570 19.25 -1.59 -17.55
CA ILE A 570 19.38 -2.30 -18.82
C ILE A 570 20.79 -2.33 -19.44
N ARG A 571 21.48 -3.41 -19.24
CA ARG A 571 22.27 -3.99 -20.32
C ARG A 571 21.33 -4.81 -21.22
N LEU A 572 20.66 -4.14 -22.16
CA LEU A 572 20.02 -4.80 -23.30
C LEU A 572 21.14 -5.25 -24.23
N HIS A 573 21.50 -6.52 -24.18
CA HIS A 573 22.35 -7.19 -25.16
C HIS A 573 21.49 -8.01 -26.11
#